data_76f63a306d1f76431df2e2b7856c0143
#
_entry.id   76f63a306d1f76431df2e2b7856c0143
#
_cell.length_a   1.000
_cell.length_b   1.000
_cell.length_c   1.000
_cell.angle_alpha   90.00
_cell.angle_beta   90.00
_cell.angle_gamma   90.00
#
_symmetry.space_group_name_H-M   'P 1'
#
loop_
_entity.id
_entity.type
_entity.pdbx_description
1 polymer ?
#
loop_
_entity_poly.entity_id
_entity_poly.type
_entity_poly.pdbx_seq_one_letter_code
_entity_poly.pdbx_strand_id
1 'polypeptide(L)'
;LPRQPVVFRREQREQAATDSVAHLLDGATGIWFGGGDQARLTAVLRGTATERAIHRRYAVGAVVGGTSAGAAVMSALMITGDERRPGGERRDTTTAYMTIARDNIVTDSGFALLGGAIVDQHFLRRKRHNRLISLVLERVPHLGVGIDESTALIVASDGQWRVNGASAAVTHNAKSARVRG
;
A
#
# COMPACT_ATOMS: atom_id res chain seq x y z
N LEU A 1 -22.03 -14.38 -14.33
CA LEU A 1 -20.95 -15.36 -14.16
C LEU A 1 -19.76 -14.69 -13.49
N PRO A 2 -19.14 -15.30 -12.47
CA PRO A 2 -17.92 -14.74 -11.88
C PRO A 2 -16.84 -14.66 -12.97
N ARG A 3 -16.25 -13.46 -13.13
CA ARG A 3 -15.15 -13.28 -14.08
C ARG A 3 -13.92 -13.99 -13.54
N GLN A 4 -13.18 -14.66 -14.41
CA GLN A 4 -11.92 -15.27 -14.01
C GLN A 4 -10.91 -14.20 -13.57
N PRO A 5 -10.07 -14.47 -12.55
CA PRO A 5 -9.08 -13.52 -12.12
C PRO A 5 -8.06 -13.27 -13.23
N VAL A 6 -7.73 -12.00 -13.46
CA VAL A 6 -6.62 -11.61 -14.34
C VAL A 6 -5.37 -11.56 -13.48
N VAL A 7 -4.40 -12.42 -13.79
CA VAL A 7 -3.14 -12.50 -13.03
C VAL A 7 -2.01 -11.91 -13.87
N PHE A 8 -1.32 -10.89 -13.33
CA PHE A 8 -0.13 -10.31 -13.95
C PHE A 8 1.14 -10.83 -13.27
N ARG A 9 2.12 -11.20 -14.09
CA ARG A 9 3.49 -11.48 -13.66
C ARG A 9 4.42 -10.35 -14.06
N ARG A 10 5.65 -10.33 -13.52
CA ARG A 10 6.62 -9.25 -13.80
C ARG A 10 6.90 -9.08 -15.30
N GLU A 11 6.90 -10.16 -16.04
CA GLU A 11 7.15 -10.21 -17.49
C GLU A 11 5.94 -9.72 -18.32
N GLN A 12 4.83 -9.39 -17.68
CA GLN A 12 3.56 -9.08 -18.34
C GLN A 12 3.19 -7.58 -18.30
N ARG A 13 4.18 -6.69 -18.03
CA ARG A 13 3.92 -5.24 -18.07
C ARG A 13 3.38 -4.77 -19.42
N GLU A 14 3.93 -5.28 -20.49
CA GLU A 14 3.46 -4.96 -21.85
C GLU A 14 2.00 -5.33 -22.04
N GLN A 15 1.57 -6.48 -21.52
CA GLN A 15 0.17 -6.88 -21.55
C GLN A 15 -0.70 -5.94 -20.72
N ALA A 16 -0.25 -5.53 -19.52
CA ALA A 16 -0.96 -4.58 -18.69
C ALA A 16 -1.11 -3.20 -19.35
N ALA A 17 -0.26 -2.87 -20.29
CA ALA A 17 -0.30 -1.62 -21.04
C ALA A 17 -1.35 -1.64 -22.18
N THR A 18 -1.86 -2.83 -22.57
CA THR A 18 -2.81 -2.94 -23.67
C THR A 18 -4.23 -2.60 -23.24
N ASP A 19 -5.00 -1.96 -24.14
CA ASP A 19 -6.40 -1.67 -23.92
C ASP A 19 -7.26 -2.94 -23.81
N SER A 20 -6.91 -4.00 -24.52
CA SER A 20 -7.63 -5.28 -24.45
C SER A 20 -7.62 -5.87 -23.04
N VAL A 21 -6.48 -5.78 -22.32
CA VAL A 21 -6.40 -6.22 -20.92
C VAL A 21 -7.11 -5.23 -19.99
N ALA A 22 -7.00 -3.94 -20.22
CA ALA A 22 -7.74 -2.94 -19.46
C ALA A 22 -9.26 -3.13 -19.56
N HIS A 23 -9.79 -3.50 -20.73
CA HIS A 23 -11.20 -3.81 -20.94
C HIS A 23 -11.71 -5.03 -20.16
N LEU A 24 -10.82 -5.92 -19.71
CA LEU A 24 -11.23 -7.02 -18.80
C LEU A 24 -11.79 -6.51 -17.47
N LEU A 25 -11.47 -5.27 -17.09
CA LEU A 25 -11.99 -4.62 -15.90
C LEU A 25 -13.34 -3.93 -16.13
N ASP A 26 -13.82 -3.82 -17.36
CA ASP A 26 -15.10 -3.20 -17.64
C ASP A 26 -16.24 -3.94 -16.92
N GLY A 27 -17.04 -3.19 -16.18
CA GLY A 27 -18.10 -3.74 -15.34
C GLY A 27 -17.62 -4.48 -14.09
N ALA A 28 -16.32 -4.48 -13.76
CA ALA A 28 -15.85 -5.01 -12.49
C ALA A 28 -16.40 -4.19 -11.32
N THR A 29 -16.99 -4.86 -10.33
CA THR A 29 -17.50 -4.27 -9.09
C THR A 29 -16.56 -4.46 -7.91
N GLY A 30 -15.56 -5.32 -8.07
CA GLY A 30 -14.51 -5.58 -7.09
C GLY A 30 -13.17 -5.85 -7.75
N ILE A 31 -12.10 -5.30 -7.18
CA ILE A 31 -10.71 -5.47 -7.61
C ILE A 31 -9.89 -5.83 -6.38
N TRP A 32 -9.07 -6.88 -6.47
CA TRP A 32 -8.27 -7.34 -5.36
C TRP A 32 -6.80 -7.49 -5.76
N PHE A 33 -5.92 -6.86 -4.97
CA PHE A 33 -4.47 -7.01 -5.10
C PHE A 33 -3.96 -8.10 -4.15
N GLY A 34 -3.29 -9.09 -4.71
CA GLY A 34 -2.65 -10.17 -3.94
C GLY A 34 -1.43 -9.68 -3.15
N GLY A 35 -0.95 -10.56 -2.26
CA GLY A 35 0.32 -10.37 -1.57
C GLY A 35 1.53 -10.66 -2.45
N GLY A 36 2.71 -10.54 -1.85
CA GLY A 36 4.01 -10.77 -2.48
C GLY A 36 4.92 -9.56 -2.33
N ASP A 37 5.31 -8.97 -3.44
CA ASP A 37 6.21 -7.81 -3.51
C ASP A 37 5.49 -6.61 -4.13
N GLN A 38 5.31 -5.55 -3.35
CA GLN A 38 4.62 -4.34 -3.76
C GLN A 38 5.37 -3.57 -4.85
N ALA A 39 6.71 -3.61 -4.86
CA ALA A 39 7.49 -2.96 -5.90
C ALA A 39 7.28 -3.65 -7.26
N ARG A 40 7.06 -4.97 -7.26
CA ARG A 40 6.68 -5.70 -8.49
C ARG A 40 5.28 -5.34 -8.97
N LEU A 41 4.32 -5.19 -8.05
CA LEU A 41 2.96 -4.77 -8.40
C LEU A 41 2.98 -3.40 -9.10
N THR A 42 3.67 -2.44 -8.51
CA THR A 42 3.79 -1.09 -9.09
C THR A 42 4.60 -1.10 -10.40
N ALA A 43 5.69 -1.86 -10.48
CA ALA A 43 6.50 -1.97 -11.69
C ALA A 43 5.71 -2.53 -12.89
N VAL A 44 4.76 -3.43 -12.65
CA VAL A 44 3.91 -4.01 -13.71
C VAL A 44 2.77 -3.07 -14.10
N LEU A 45 2.08 -2.47 -13.14
CA LEU A 45 0.81 -1.80 -13.38
C LEU A 45 0.92 -0.28 -13.54
N ARG A 46 1.87 0.39 -12.88
CA ARG A 46 1.94 1.86 -12.89
C ARG A 46 2.16 2.45 -14.28
N GLY A 47 1.36 3.47 -14.59
CA GLY A 47 1.38 4.17 -15.87
C GLY A 47 0.75 3.39 -17.02
N THR A 48 0.12 2.23 -16.77
CA THR A 48 -0.48 1.38 -17.81
C THR A 48 -1.95 1.70 -18.06
N ALA A 49 -2.51 1.15 -19.14
CA ALA A 49 -3.94 1.20 -19.42
C ALA A 49 -4.75 0.50 -18.33
N THR A 50 -4.22 -0.60 -17.79
CA THR A 50 -4.85 -1.35 -16.70
C THR A 50 -4.93 -0.53 -15.40
N GLU A 51 -3.88 0.19 -15.00
CA GLU A 51 -3.96 1.08 -13.84
C GLU A 51 -5.03 2.15 -14.03
N ARG A 52 -5.06 2.79 -15.20
CA ARG A 52 -6.11 3.77 -15.51
C ARG A 52 -7.52 3.17 -15.43
N ALA A 53 -7.67 1.92 -15.87
CA ALA A 53 -8.96 1.21 -15.76
C ALA A 53 -9.34 0.93 -14.31
N ILE A 54 -8.38 0.54 -13.46
CA ILE A 54 -8.60 0.37 -12.01
C ILE A 54 -9.11 1.66 -11.39
N HIS A 55 -8.45 2.79 -11.64
CA HIS A 55 -8.88 4.09 -11.14
C HIS A 55 -10.27 4.50 -11.64
N ARG A 56 -10.58 4.27 -12.93
CA ARG A 56 -11.94 4.53 -13.45
C ARG A 56 -12.98 3.68 -12.74
N ARG A 57 -12.70 2.39 -12.51
CA ARG A 57 -13.65 1.53 -11.80
C ARG A 57 -13.82 1.93 -10.34
N TYR A 58 -12.73 2.29 -9.65
CA TYR A 58 -12.78 2.82 -8.29
C TYR A 58 -13.63 4.10 -8.21
N ALA A 59 -13.42 5.03 -9.12
CA ALA A 59 -14.15 6.30 -9.17
C ALA A 59 -15.67 6.13 -9.37
N VAL A 60 -16.13 5.04 -10.02
CA VAL A 60 -17.55 4.75 -10.21
C VAL A 60 -18.09 3.71 -9.20
N GLY A 61 -17.39 3.49 -8.08
CA GLY A 61 -17.88 2.75 -6.93
C GLY A 61 -17.48 1.26 -6.86
N ALA A 62 -16.53 0.80 -7.68
CA ALA A 62 -15.99 -0.54 -7.47
C ALA A 62 -15.21 -0.59 -6.15
N VAL A 63 -15.39 -1.69 -5.39
CA VAL A 63 -14.61 -1.94 -4.18
C VAL A 63 -13.20 -2.36 -4.58
N VAL A 64 -12.19 -1.69 -4.03
CA VAL A 64 -10.79 -2.07 -4.26
C VAL A 64 -10.18 -2.49 -2.93
N GLY A 65 -9.53 -3.63 -2.91
CA GLY A 65 -8.89 -4.16 -1.72
C GLY A 65 -7.58 -4.85 -2.03
N GLY A 66 -6.84 -5.19 -0.98
CA GLY A 66 -5.60 -5.93 -1.13
C GLY A 66 -5.07 -6.47 0.18
N THR A 67 -4.27 -7.54 0.09
CA THR A 67 -3.61 -8.17 1.23
C THR A 67 -2.11 -7.99 1.16
N SER A 68 -1.47 -7.76 2.31
CA SER A 68 0.00 -7.63 2.42
C SER A 68 0.56 -6.56 1.45
N ALA A 69 1.35 -6.96 0.46
CA ALA A 69 1.83 -6.05 -0.59
C ALA A 69 0.68 -5.33 -1.31
N GLY A 70 -0.45 -6.03 -1.53
CA GLY A 70 -1.65 -5.44 -2.11
C GLY A 70 -2.31 -4.37 -1.23
N ALA A 71 -2.17 -4.43 0.08
CA ALA A 71 -2.59 -3.35 0.98
C ALA A 71 -1.62 -2.15 0.93
N ALA A 72 -0.31 -2.42 0.86
CA ALA A 72 0.70 -1.36 0.79
C ALA A 72 0.57 -0.47 -0.45
N VAL A 73 0.22 -1.06 -1.61
CA VAL A 73 0.07 -0.29 -2.87
C VAL A 73 -1.14 0.66 -2.89
N MET A 74 -2.06 0.56 -1.91
CA MET A 74 -3.20 1.49 -1.80
C MET A 74 -2.75 2.93 -1.54
N SER A 75 -1.63 3.12 -0.86
CA SER A 75 -1.07 4.44 -0.55
C SER A 75 -0.54 5.15 -1.81
N ALA A 76 -0.54 6.48 -1.80
CA ALA A 76 0.22 7.26 -2.78
C ALA A 76 1.72 7.15 -2.50
N LEU A 77 2.14 7.35 -1.25
CA LEU A 77 3.49 7.10 -0.76
C LEU A 77 3.52 5.68 -0.15
N MET A 78 4.21 4.78 -0.79
CA MET A 78 4.27 3.36 -0.45
C MET A 78 5.61 2.98 0.17
N ILE A 79 5.58 2.25 1.29
CA ILE A 79 6.78 1.64 1.87
C ILE A 79 7.17 0.43 1.01
N THR A 80 8.40 0.38 0.50
CA THR A 80 8.87 -0.74 -0.33
C THR A 80 9.17 -2.00 0.49
N GLY A 81 9.53 -1.84 1.73
CA GLY A 81 9.99 -2.92 2.61
C GLY A 81 11.48 -2.87 2.90
N ASP A 82 12.25 -2.14 2.12
CA ASP A 82 13.68 -1.98 2.29
C ASP A 82 14.02 -0.90 3.33
N GLU A 83 15.08 -1.12 4.09
CA GLU A 83 15.69 -0.13 4.98
C GLU A 83 16.89 0.53 4.29
N ARG A 84 16.99 1.84 4.42
CA ARG A 84 18.22 2.55 4.07
C ARG A 84 19.09 2.70 5.32
N ARG A 85 20.32 2.23 5.25
CA ARG A 85 21.30 2.38 6.34
C ARG A 85 22.20 3.59 6.13
N PRO A 86 22.81 4.13 7.21
CA PRO A 86 23.95 5.01 7.07
C PRO A 86 25.01 4.36 6.17
N GLY A 87 25.40 5.03 5.08
CA GLY A 87 26.26 4.46 4.04
C GLY A 87 25.54 4.02 2.76
N GLY A 88 24.20 4.07 2.73
CA GLY A 88 23.42 3.84 1.50
C GLY A 88 23.08 2.39 1.19
N GLU A 89 23.52 1.43 2.04
CA GLU A 89 23.13 0.03 1.86
C GLU A 89 21.63 -0.18 2.07
N ARG A 90 21.00 -0.88 1.13
CA ARG A 90 19.64 -1.38 1.27
C ARG A 90 19.63 -2.71 2.00
N ARG A 91 18.72 -2.87 2.93
CA ARG A 91 18.48 -4.15 3.59
C ARG A 91 17.00 -4.49 3.49
N ASP A 92 16.72 -5.72 3.07
CA ASP A 92 15.39 -6.30 3.24
C ASP A 92 15.12 -6.48 4.74
N THR A 93 14.07 -5.84 5.21
CA THR A 93 13.66 -5.90 6.60
C THR A 93 12.43 -6.77 6.76
N THR A 94 12.65 -8.06 6.76
CA THR A 94 11.69 -8.98 7.37
C THR A 94 11.67 -8.83 8.89
N THR A 95 12.70 -8.19 9.46
CA THR A 95 12.90 -7.93 10.89
C THR A 95 12.49 -6.51 11.27
N ALA A 96 12.26 -6.27 12.56
CA ALA A 96 11.89 -4.97 13.09
C ALA A 96 12.99 -3.92 12.90
N TYR A 97 12.59 -2.70 12.51
CA TYR A 97 13.44 -1.53 12.57
C TYR A 97 13.77 -1.23 14.05
N MET A 98 15.06 -1.15 14.38
CA MET A 98 15.50 -0.99 15.75
C MET A 98 15.35 0.45 16.28
N THR A 99 15.31 1.43 15.36
CA THR A 99 15.29 2.85 15.73
C THR A 99 14.27 3.62 14.92
N ILE A 100 13.84 4.75 15.49
CA ILE A 100 13.15 5.81 14.75
C ILE A 100 14.24 6.75 14.25
N ALA A 101 14.41 6.87 12.95
CA ALA A 101 15.47 7.66 12.34
C ALA A 101 15.00 8.28 11.02
N ARG A 102 15.61 9.41 10.65
CA ARG A 102 15.38 10.05 9.34
C ARG A 102 15.98 9.23 8.22
N ASP A 103 15.33 9.31 7.06
CA ASP A 103 15.80 8.77 5.78
C ASP A 103 16.15 7.26 5.82
N ASN A 104 15.64 6.53 6.82
CA ASN A 104 15.90 5.09 6.93
C ASN A 104 14.88 4.23 6.17
N ILE A 105 13.80 4.81 5.67
CA ILE A 105 12.74 4.09 4.96
C ILE A 105 12.86 4.31 3.46
N VAL A 106 12.91 3.22 2.70
CA VAL A 106 12.81 3.30 1.24
C VAL A 106 11.34 3.32 0.84
N THR A 107 10.96 4.36 0.11
CA THR A 107 9.60 4.54 -0.38
C THR A 107 9.55 4.61 -1.89
N ASP A 108 8.40 4.28 -2.46
CA ASP A 108 8.08 4.46 -3.87
C ASP A 108 6.61 4.92 -3.99
N SER A 109 6.15 5.17 -5.17
CA SER A 109 4.75 5.52 -5.42
C SER A 109 3.90 4.26 -5.53
N GLY A 110 2.82 4.22 -4.76
CA GLY A 110 1.73 3.23 -4.93
C GLY A 110 0.67 3.71 -5.92
N PHE A 111 -0.54 3.19 -5.77
CA PHE A 111 -1.66 3.51 -6.70
C PHE A 111 -2.55 4.66 -6.23
N ALA A 112 -2.27 5.29 -5.09
CA ALA A 112 -3.02 6.43 -4.57
C ALA A 112 -4.55 6.20 -4.45
N LEU A 113 -4.96 4.96 -4.15
CA LEU A 113 -6.37 4.60 -3.95
C LEU A 113 -6.87 4.99 -2.55
N LEU A 114 -5.96 5.13 -1.59
CA LEU A 114 -6.23 5.66 -0.26
C LEU A 114 -5.47 6.97 -0.08
N GLY A 115 -6.21 8.08 -0.06
CA GLY A 115 -5.62 9.40 0.09
C GLY A 115 -5.16 9.71 1.51
N GLY A 116 -4.05 10.46 1.65
CA GLY A 116 -3.57 11.01 2.93
C GLY A 116 -3.03 9.99 3.94
N ALA A 117 -2.97 8.71 3.58
CA ALA A 117 -2.50 7.65 4.45
C ALA A 117 -1.32 6.88 3.85
N ILE A 118 -0.43 6.41 4.73
CA ILE A 118 0.66 5.49 4.43
C ILE A 118 0.32 4.16 5.08
N VAL A 119 0.08 3.13 4.28
CA VAL A 119 -0.31 1.80 4.77
C VAL A 119 0.92 0.93 4.97
N ASP A 120 1.00 0.34 6.16
CA ASP A 120 1.93 -0.73 6.49
C ASP A 120 1.18 -1.98 6.92
N GLN A 121 1.72 -3.16 6.69
CA GLN A 121 1.03 -4.44 6.85
C GLN A 121 1.86 -5.42 7.69
N HIS A 122 1.26 -6.53 8.16
CA HIS A 122 1.85 -7.44 9.16
C HIS A 122 2.39 -6.68 10.37
N PHE A 123 1.66 -5.66 10.80
CA PHE A 123 2.23 -4.52 11.51
C PHE A 123 2.75 -4.88 12.91
N LEU A 124 1.89 -5.45 13.74
CA LEU A 124 2.26 -5.88 15.09
C LEU A 124 3.11 -7.14 15.03
N ARG A 125 2.73 -8.09 14.18
CA ARG A 125 3.43 -9.36 14.01
C ARG A 125 4.91 -9.17 13.68
N ARG A 126 5.23 -8.17 12.85
CA ARG A 126 6.61 -7.87 12.43
C ARG A 126 7.20 -6.66 13.12
N LYS A 127 6.57 -6.16 14.21
CA LYS A 127 7.05 -5.04 15.04
C LYS A 127 7.43 -3.79 14.22
N ARG A 128 6.56 -3.37 13.30
CA ARG A 128 6.85 -2.35 12.30
C ARG A 128 6.61 -0.91 12.75
N HIS A 129 6.37 -0.68 14.05
CA HIS A 129 6.08 0.66 14.60
C HIS A 129 7.15 1.69 14.23
N ASN A 130 8.43 1.38 14.49
CA ASN A 130 9.50 2.36 14.31
C ASN A 130 9.62 2.83 12.86
N ARG A 131 9.46 1.95 11.88
CA ARG A 131 9.53 2.35 10.48
C ARG A 131 8.36 3.25 10.08
N LEU A 132 7.14 2.94 10.52
CA LEU A 132 5.98 3.75 10.21
C LEU A 132 6.03 5.10 10.93
N ILE A 133 6.47 5.14 12.18
CA ILE A 133 6.68 6.37 12.95
C ILE A 133 7.73 7.25 12.27
N SER A 134 8.89 6.69 11.88
CA SER A 134 9.93 7.42 11.16
C SER A 134 9.37 8.15 9.95
N LEU A 135 8.64 7.41 9.11
CA LEU A 135 8.11 7.96 7.86
C LEU A 135 7.00 9.00 8.10
N VAL A 136 6.12 8.78 9.08
CA VAL A 136 5.05 9.73 9.42
C VAL A 136 5.61 11.05 9.96
N LEU A 137 6.69 11.00 10.74
CA LEU A 137 7.37 12.20 11.21
C LEU A 137 8.02 13.00 10.08
N GLU A 138 8.50 12.33 9.04
CA GLU A 138 9.09 12.98 7.85
C GLU A 138 8.04 13.52 6.87
N ARG A 139 6.87 12.93 6.84
CA ARG A 139 5.85 13.13 5.79
C ARG A 139 4.53 13.68 6.34
N VAL A 140 4.60 14.59 7.31
CA VAL A 140 3.42 15.32 7.80
C VAL A 140 2.77 16.06 6.62
N PRO A 141 1.43 16.02 6.45
CA PRO A 141 0.41 15.56 7.39
C PRO A 141 -0.11 14.12 7.16
N HIS A 142 0.65 13.23 6.53
CA HIS A 142 0.17 11.87 6.29
C HIS A 142 -0.12 11.11 7.58
N LEU A 143 -1.19 10.32 7.54
CA LEU A 143 -1.54 9.38 8.60
C LEU A 143 -0.84 8.05 8.34
N GLY A 144 -0.09 7.54 9.29
CA GLY A 144 0.43 6.16 9.25
C GLY A 144 -0.63 5.17 9.69
N VAL A 145 -0.82 4.10 8.93
CA VAL A 145 -1.82 3.07 9.20
C VAL A 145 -1.17 1.70 9.14
N GLY A 146 -0.95 1.11 10.30
CA GLY A 146 -0.42 -0.25 10.45
C GLY A 146 -1.56 -1.25 10.59
N ILE A 147 -1.70 -2.18 9.64
CA ILE A 147 -2.73 -3.23 9.66
C ILE A 147 -2.06 -4.56 10.00
N ASP A 148 -2.55 -5.22 11.05
CA ASP A 148 -1.98 -6.51 11.46
C ASP A 148 -2.61 -7.69 10.73
N GLU A 149 -2.05 -8.87 10.96
CA GLU A 149 -2.52 -10.13 10.39
C GLU A 149 -3.96 -10.44 10.83
N SER A 150 -4.70 -11.17 10.01
CA SER A 150 -6.10 -11.55 10.24
C SER A 150 -7.02 -10.35 10.53
N THR A 151 -6.66 -9.17 10.00
CA THR A 151 -7.38 -7.91 10.23
C THR A 151 -7.51 -7.13 8.93
N ALA A 152 -8.67 -6.54 8.71
CA ALA A 152 -8.96 -5.67 7.59
C ALA A 152 -9.33 -4.26 8.08
N LEU A 153 -8.81 -3.25 7.39
CA LEU A 153 -9.30 -1.89 7.48
C LEU A 153 -10.25 -1.65 6.29
N ILE A 154 -11.47 -1.31 6.59
CA ILE A 154 -12.51 -0.96 5.61
C ILE A 154 -12.65 0.55 5.62
N VAL A 155 -12.45 1.17 4.46
CA VAL A 155 -12.63 2.61 4.26
C VAL A 155 -13.85 2.80 3.38
N ALA A 156 -14.87 3.43 3.93
CA ALA A 156 -16.11 3.71 3.22
C ALA A 156 -16.02 5.00 2.40
N SER A 157 -16.92 5.17 1.44
CA SER A 157 -16.97 6.34 0.56
C SER A 157 -17.26 7.66 1.30
N ASP A 158 -17.88 7.59 2.49
CA ASP A 158 -18.11 8.73 3.38
C ASP A 158 -16.88 9.08 4.26
N GLY A 159 -15.76 8.38 4.08
CA GLY A 159 -14.53 8.59 4.84
C GLY A 159 -14.53 7.89 6.21
N GLN A 160 -15.54 7.12 6.57
CA GLN A 160 -15.53 6.34 7.79
C GLN A 160 -14.60 5.13 7.69
N TRP A 161 -13.89 4.85 8.76
CA TRP A 161 -12.97 3.71 8.87
C TRP A 161 -13.51 2.69 9.87
N ARG A 162 -13.53 1.45 9.45
CA ARG A 162 -13.95 0.31 10.30
C ARG A 162 -12.88 -0.77 10.28
N VAL A 163 -12.55 -1.27 11.45
CA VAL A 163 -11.64 -2.41 11.62
C VAL A 163 -12.48 -3.68 11.82
N ASN A 164 -12.13 -4.73 11.09
CA ASN A 164 -12.74 -6.05 11.21
C ASN A 164 -11.65 -7.12 11.21
N GLY A 165 -11.66 -8.00 12.19
CA GLY A 165 -10.70 -9.09 12.29
C GLY A 165 -10.31 -9.45 13.71
N ALA A 166 -9.28 -10.29 13.84
CA ALA A 166 -8.86 -10.87 15.13
C ALA A 166 -7.78 -10.05 15.85
N SER A 167 -7.14 -9.10 15.15
CA SER A 167 -6.09 -8.24 15.68
C SER A 167 -6.48 -6.76 15.56
N ALA A 168 -5.56 -5.87 15.25
CA ALA A 168 -5.76 -4.43 15.29
C ALA A 168 -5.25 -3.71 14.02
N ALA A 169 -5.84 -2.54 13.78
CA ALA A 169 -5.23 -1.50 12.97
C ALA A 169 -4.73 -0.39 13.91
N VAL A 170 -3.49 0.03 13.73
CA VAL A 170 -2.83 1.06 14.54
C VAL A 170 -2.64 2.30 13.68
N THR A 171 -2.94 3.48 14.23
CA THR A 171 -2.73 4.74 13.53
C THR A 171 -1.64 5.56 14.19
N HIS A 172 -0.77 6.18 13.38
CA HIS A 172 0.22 7.16 13.82
C HIS A 172 -0.05 8.49 13.12
N ASN A 173 -0.22 9.54 13.92
CA ASN A 173 -0.49 10.89 13.44
C ASN A 173 0.52 11.85 14.05
N ALA A 174 1.36 12.46 13.21
CA ALA A 174 2.39 13.40 13.62
C ALA A 174 1.97 14.88 13.42
N LYS A 175 0.71 15.17 13.13
CA LYS A 175 0.25 16.53 12.79
C LYS A 175 0.55 17.56 13.88
N SER A 176 0.58 17.15 15.15
CA SER A 176 0.94 18.00 16.30
C SER A 176 2.29 17.64 16.92
N ALA A 177 3.05 16.73 16.34
CA ALA A 177 4.33 16.31 16.87
C ALA A 177 5.38 17.42 16.73
N ARG A 178 6.25 17.54 17.75
CA ARG A 178 7.43 18.40 17.73
C ARG A 178 8.67 17.53 17.85
N VAL A 179 9.49 17.54 16.82
CA VAL A 179 10.79 16.87 16.84
C VAL A 179 11.85 17.89 17.27
N ARG A 180 12.54 17.60 18.36
CA ARG A 180 13.71 18.39 18.81
C ARG A 180 14.95 17.57 18.46
N GLY A 181 15.84 18.13 17.69
CA GLY A 181 17.17 17.60 17.42
C GLY A 181 18.17 17.99 18.49
#